data_249f3d55d74b0cf8dd5b4868a4c15476
#
_entry.id   249f3d55d74b0cf8dd5b4868a4c15476
#
_cell.length_a   1.000
_cell.length_b   1.000
_cell.length_c   1.000
_cell.angle_alpha   90.00
_cell.angle_beta   90.00
_cell.angle_gamma   90.00
#
_symmetry.space_group_name_H-M   'P 1'
#
loop_
_entity.id
_entity.type
_entity.pdbx_description
1 polymer ?
#
loop_
_entity_poly.entity_id
_entity_poly.type
_entity_poly.pdbx_seq_one_letter_code
_entity_poly.pdbx_strand_id
1 'polypeptide(L)'
;QPYSAREYILDHAQLKGLILKEKRRSLGSRTSAILVQKGNPKKINSMSDLAKEGIKVGVSVSGCLTGVWDDLATKAKFTEQIRKNTIAYADGCGELMSFINKKIVDAILGWDAFKNLNMDTMDKVDLPSDLQVHRSTAIGVTSFSKNKELAKKFIDFLVSDNGKRIY
;
A
#
# COMPACT_ATOMS: atom_id res chain seq x y z
N GLN A 1 -17.82 -2.37 -4.07
CA GLN A 1 -16.46 -2.11 -3.56
C GLN A 1 -15.49 -2.24 -4.73
N PRO A 2 -14.55 -1.30 -4.92
CA PRO A 2 -13.55 -1.46 -5.95
C PRO A 2 -12.69 -2.70 -5.65
N TYR A 3 -12.55 -3.56 -6.64
CA TYR A 3 -11.63 -4.70 -6.58
C TYR A 3 -10.23 -4.22 -6.26
N SER A 4 -9.60 -4.80 -5.25
CA SER A 4 -8.19 -4.54 -5.00
C SER A 4 -7.34 -5.27 -6.04
N ALA A 5 -6.21 -4.69 -6.42
CA ALA A 5 -5.27 -5.33 -7.32
C ALA A 5 -4.79 -6.70 -6.79
N ARG A 6 -4.78 -6.90 -5.47
CA ARG A 6 -4.41 -8.19 -4.86
C ARG A 6 -5.51 -9.22 -4.89
N GLU A 7 -6.77 -8.84 -4.78
CA GLU A 7 -7.87 -9.77 -5.00
C GLU A 7 -7.87 -10.26 -6.43
N TYR A 8 -7.61 -9.37 -7.39
CA TYR A 8 -7.45 -9.74 -8.79
C TYR A 8 -6.36 -10.81 -9.01
N ILE A 9 -5.20 -10.69 -8.35
CA ILE A 9 -4.12 -11.69 -8.43
C ILE A 9 -4.58 -13.03 -7.87
N LEU A 10 -5.27 -13.04 -6.73
CA LEU A 10 -5.81 -14.27 -6.13
C LEU A 10 -6.94 -14.86 -6.97
N ASP A 11 -7.80 -14.04 -7.59
CA ASP A 11 -8.84 -14.49 -8.53
C ASP A 11 -8.20 -15.20 -9.71
N HIS A 12 -7.17 -14.61 -10.30
CA HIS A 12 -6.45 -15.20 -11.42
C HIS A 12 -5.76 -16.52 -11.04
N ALA A 13 -5.11 -16.56 -9.87
CA ALA A 13 -4.50 -17.78 -9.35
C ALA A 13 -5.56 -18.87 -9.06
N GLN A 14 -6.74 -18.48 -8.57
CA GLN A 14 -7.85 -19.40 -8.34
C GLN A 14 -8.41 -19.95 -9.67
N LEU A 15 -8.59 -19.11 -10.70
CA LEU A 15 -9.01 -19.55 -12.03
C LEU A 15 -8.03 -20.54 -12.65
N LYS A 16 -6.74 -20.40 -12.36
CA LYS A 16 -5.69 -21.33 -12.77
C LYS A 16 -5.57 -22.58 -11.85
N GLY A 17 -6.46 -22.76 -10.89
CA GLY A 17 -6.43 -23.89 -9.96
C GLY A 17 -5.25 -23.87 -8.96
N LEU A 18 -4.55 -22.74 -8.82
CA LEU A 18 -3.38 -22.62 -7.93
C LEU A 18 -3.79 -22.35 -6.48
N ILE A 19 -5.00 -21.89 -6.23
CA ILE A 19 -5.54 -21.59 -4.90
C ILE A 19 -6.89 -22.29 -4.72
N LEU A 20 -7.12 -22.89 -3.54
CA LEU A 20 -8.36 -23.51 -3.17
C LEU A 20 -9.42 -22.44 -2.82
N LYS A 21 -10.51 -22.38 -3.56
CA LYS A 21 -11.57 -21.38 -3.44
C LYS A 21 -12.14 -21.30 -2.02
N GLU A 22 -12.46 -22.43 -1.44
CA GLU A 22 -13.09 -22.56 -0.12
C GLU A 22 -12.18 -22.18 1.05
N LYS A 23 -10.87 -22.03 0.79
CA LYS A 23 -9.85 -21.71 1.79
C LYS A 23 -9.36 -20.26 1.70
N ARG A 24 -10.03 -19.42 0.91
CA ARG A 24 -9.71 -18.00 0.76
C ARG A 24 -10.42 -17.18 1.85
N ARG A 25 -9.67 -16.25 2.47
CA ARG A 25 -10.19 -15.32 3.50
C ARG A 25 -9.64 -13.92 3.27
N SER A 26 -10.41 -12.91 3.68
CA SER A 26 -9.94 -11.52 3.76
C SER A 26 -9.22 -11.30 5.10
N LEU A 27 -8.06 -10.63 5.07
CA LEU A 27 -7.30 -10.21 6.26
C LEU A 27 -7.59 -8.77 6.66
N GLY A 28 -8.22 -7.98 5.79
CA GLY A 28 -8.47 -6.57 6.01
C GLY A 28 -8.16 -5.70 4.81
N SER A 29 -8.07 -4.40 5.02
CA SER A 29 -7.72 -3.44 3.98
C SER A 29 -6.57 -2.55 4.42
N ARG A 30 -5.82 -2.05 3.43
CA ARG A 30 -4.80 -1.02 3.59
C ARG A 30 -5.34 0.27 3.04
N THR A 31 -5.00 1.37 3.69
CA THR A 31 -5.40 2.71 3.30
C THR A 31 -4.20 3.46 2.77
N SER A 32 -4.38 4.21 1.69
CA SER A 32 -3.34 5.09 1.18
C SER A 32 -3.08 6.24 2.13
N ALA A 33 -1.82 6.66 2.18
CA ALA A 33 -1.37 7.81 2.95
C ALA A 33 -0.20 8.50 2.25
N ILE A 34 0.08 9.72 2.63
CA ILE A 34 1.35 10.37 2.34
C ILE A 34 2.32 9.96 3.45
N LEU A 35 3.48 9.42 3.09
CA LEU A 35 4.57 9.17 4.03
C LEU A 35 5.64 10.23 3.77
N VAL A 36 6.12 10.85 4.84
CA VAL A 36 7.11 11.94 4.79
C VAL A 36 8.33 11.56 5.62
N GLN A 37 9.43 12.25 5.41
CA GLN A 37 10.60 12.11 6.28
C GLN A 37 10.24 12.40 7.73
N LYS A 38 10.90 11.71 8.66
CA LYS A 38 10.67 11.89 10.10
C LYS A 38 10.73 13.36 10.51
N GLY A 39 9.75 13.78 11.29
CA GLY A 39 9.58 15.18 11.70
C GLY A 39 8.96 16.08 10.65
N ASN A 40 8.63 15.56 9.47
CA ASN A 40 7.98 16.30 8.37
C ASN A 40 8.63 17.68 8.09
N PRO A 41 9.92 17.73 7.75
CA PRO A 41 10.65 18.99 7.63
C PRO A 41 10.09 19.92 6.54
N LYS A 42 9.40 19.40 5.56
CA LYS A 42 8.76 20.15 4.47
C LYS A 42 7.32 20.57 4.79
N LYS A 43 6.79 20.23 5.98
CA LYS A 43 5.43 20.57 6.43
C LYS A 43 4.35 20.14 5.42
N ILE A 44 4.47 18.94 4.87
CA ILE A 44 3.54 18.36 3.93
C ILE A 44 2.36 17.78 4.72
N ASN A 45 1.16 18.33 4.57
CA ASN A 45 -0.03 17.93 5.31
C ASN A 45 -1.21 17.55 4.40
N SER A 46 -1.03 17.66 3.08
CA SER A 46 -2.09 17.41 2.11
C SER A 46 -1.54 17.05 0.72
N MET A 47 -2.41 16.57 -0.16
CA MET A 47 -2.06 16.37 -1.57
C MET A 47 -1.67 17.66 -2.28
N SER A 48 -2.26 18.80 -1.89
CA SER A 48 -1.89 20.11 -2.45
C SER A 48 -0.46 20.53 -2.09
N ASP A 49 0.05 20.09 -0.93
CA ASP A 49 1.44 20.37 -0.55
C ASP A 49 2.42 19.58 -1.43
N LEU A 50 2.05 18.38 -1.88
CA LEU A 50 2.86 17.61 -2.83
C LEU A 50 2.97 18.29 -4.21
N ALA A 51 2.01 19.16 -4.53
CA ALA A 51 1.98 19.91 -5.79
C ALA A 51 2.82 21.20 -5.75
N LYS A 52 3.32 21.61 -4.59
CA LYS A 52 4.14 22.82 -4.44
C LYS A 52 5.51 22.67 -5.11
N GLU A 53 6.01 23.76 -5.63
CA GLU A 53 7.35 23.79 -6.23
C GLU A 53 8.45 23.41 -5.20
N GLY A 54 9.43 22.63 -5.66
CA GLY A 54 10.57 22.21 -4.85
C GLY A 54 10.30 21.02 -3.93
N ILE A 55 9.07 20.47 -3.91
CA ILE A 55 8.76 19.20 -3.22
C ILE A 55 9.17 18.02 -4.11
N LYS A 56 9.93 17.09 -3.55
CA LYS A 56 10.38 15.88 -4.22
C LYS A 56 9.51 14.70 -3.83
N VAL A 57 8.83 14.09 -4.80
CA VAL A 57 7.89 12.99 -4.58
C VAL A 57 8.45 11.69 -5.16
N GLY A 58 8.24 10.59 -4.44
CA GLY A 58 8.45 9.24 -4.93
C GLY A 58 7.13 8.49 -5.07
N VAL A 59 6.98 7.69 -6.12
CA VAL A 59 5.80 6.87 -6.37
C VAL A 59 6.21 5.46 -6.78
N SER A 60 5.31 4.49 -6.62
CA SER A 60 5.51 3.15 -7.17
C SER A 60 4.56 2.93 -8.33
N VAL A 61 5.09 2.35 -9.40
CA VAL A 61 4.34 2.04 -10.64
C VAL A 61 3.94 0.57 -10.74
N SER A 62 4.39 -0.25 -9.80
CA SER A 62 4.16 -1.70 -9.85
C SER A 62 3.77 -2.30 -8.49
N GLY A 63 3.49 -3.60 -8.49
CA GLY A 63 3.20 -4.38 -7.30
C GLY A 63 1.89 -3.96 -6.61
N CYS A 64 1.93 -3.88 -5.28
CA CYS A 64 0.74 -3.58 -4.48
C CYS A 64 0.26 -2.12 -4.57
N LEU A 65 1.06 -1.25 -5.17
CA LEU A 65 0.78 0.19 -5.33
C LEU A 65 0.42 0.58 -6.77
N THR A 66 0.30 -0.39 -7.68
CA THR A 66 -0.10 -0.11 -9.08
C THR A 66 -1.37 0.76 -9.12
N GLY A 67 -1.30 1.90 -9.78
CA GLY A 67 -2.40 2.85 -9.95
C GLY A 67 -2.74 3.70 -8.72
N VAL A 68 -2.12 3.49 -7.57
CA VAL A 68 -2.47 4.22 -6.33
C VAL A 68 -2.14 5.70 -6.45
N TRP A 69 -0.96 6.07 -6.93
CA TRP A 69 -0.59 7.47 -7.05
C TRP A 69 -1.42 8.21 -8.10
N ASP A 70 -1.73 7.55 -9.21
CA ASP A 70 -2.60 8.11 -10.26
C ASP A 70 -4.01 8.38 -9.72
N ASP A 71 -4.59 7.40 -9.00
CA ASP A 71 -5.90 7.53 -8.39
C ASP A 71 -5.93 8.68 -7.38
N LEU A 72 -4.92 8.79 -6.51
CA LEU A 72 -4.82 9.85 -5.51
C LEU A 72 -4.66 11.23 -6.15
N ALA A 73 -3.74 11.36 -7.09
CA ALA A 73 -3.45 12.61 -7.77
C ALA A 73 -4.64 13.10 -8.61
N THR A 74 -5.36 12.17 -9.25
CA THR A 74 -6.57 12.46 -10.03
C THR A 74 -7.71 12.90 -9.13
N LYS A 75 -7.99 12.18 -8.03
CA LYS A 75 -9.00 12.56 -7.05
C LYS A 75 -8.72 13.93 -6.44
N ALA A 76 -7.48 14.23 -6.13
CA ALA A 76 -7.05 15.50 -5.57
C ALA A 76 -6.94 16.63 -6.61
N LYS A 77 -7.08 16.34 -7.92
CA LYS A 77 -6.96 17.29 -9.03
C LYS A 77 -5.57 17.93 -9.17
N PHE A 78 -4.50 17.22 -8.79
CA PHE A 78 -3.12 17.69 -8.85
C PHE A 78 -2.21 16.79 -9.68
N THR A 79 -2.75 16.03 -10.63
CA THR A 79 -2.02 15.01 -11.39
C THR A 79 -0.75 15.55 -12.05
N GLU A 80 -0.87 16.66 -12.80
CA GLU A 80 0.26 17.21 -13.53
C GLU A 80 1.33 17.80 -12.59
N GLN A 81 0.92 18.49 -11.53
CA GLN A 81 1.83 19.10 -10.57
C GLN A 81 2.60 18.02 -9.79
N ILE A 82 1.90 16.97 -9.32
CA ILE A 82 2.54 15.86 -8.60
C ILE A 82 3.45 15.07 -9.54
N ARG A 83 3.03 14.86 -10.80
CA ARG A 83 3.89 14.22 -11.82
C ARG A 83 5.18 15.02 -12.04
N LYS A 84 5.10 16.34 -12.16
CA LYS A 84 6.27 17.23 -12.30
C LYS A 84 7.22 17.13 -11.11
N ASN A 85 6.68 16.97 -9.90
CA ASN A 85 7.43 16.86 -8.66
C ASN A 85 7.93 15.42 -8.39
N THR A 86 7.47 14.43 -9.16
CA THR A 86 7.90 13.04 -9.00
C THR A 86 9.26 12.84 -9.64
N ILE A 87 10.26 12.58 -8.81
CA ILE A 87 11.65 12.41 -9.23
C ILE A 87 12.15 10.97 -9.12
N ALA A 88 11.37 10.07 -8.47
CA ALA A 88 11.75 8.70 -8.26
C ALA A 88 10.54 7.77 -8.43
N TYR A 89 10.75 6.70 -9.20
CA TYR A 89 9.76 5.69 -9.52
C TYR A 89 10.26 4.33 -9.03
N ALA A 90 9.49 3.67 -8.16
CA ALA A 90 9.86 2.39 -7.57
C ALA A 90 9.11 1.23 -8.24
N ASP A 91 9.78 0.10 -8.38
CA ASP A 91 9.19 -1.16 -8.84
C ASP A 91 8.50 -1.96 -7.72
N GLY A 92 8.39 -1.40 -6.54
CA GLY A 92 7.69 -2.05 -5.43
C GLY A 92 7.79 -1.31 -4.11
N CYS A 93 7.10 -1.86 -3.10
CA CYS A 93 6.95 -1.21 -1.80
C CYS A 93 8.29 -1.01 -1.07
N GLY A 94 9.20 -2.00 -1.15
CA GLY A 94 10.50 -1.92 -0.47
C GLY A 94 11.39 -0.81 -1.03
N GLU A 95 11.46 -0.70 -2.35
CA GLU A 95 12.21 0.36 -3.01
C GLU A 95 11.60 1.73 -2.71
N LEU A 96 10.26 1.85 -2.77
CA LEU A 96 9.57 3.09 -2.46
C LEU A 96 9.90 3.60 -1.04
N MET A 97 9.84 2.73 -0.05
CA MET A 97 10.22 3.07 1.33
C MET A 97 11.69 3.49 1.42
N SER A 98 12.58 2.86 0.64
CA SER A 98 14.00 3.21 0.63
C SER A 98 14.27 4.64 0.18
N PHE A 99 13.42 5.23 -0.65
CA PHE A 99 13.57 6.63 -1.07
C PHE A 99 13.45 7.61 0.11
N ILE A 100 12.53 7.36 1.05
CA ILE A 100 12.44 8.14 2.29
C ILE A 100 13.64 7.85 3.20
N ASN A 101 13.94 6.56 3.43
CA ASN A 101 15.02 6.15 4.33
C ASN A 101 16.38 6.71 3.91
N LYS A 102 16.63 6.82 2.61
CA LYS A 102 17.83 7.41 2.02
C LYS A 102 17.74 8.93 1.79
N LYS A 103 16.63 9.57 2.17
CA LYS A 103 16.36 11.00 1.97
C LYS A 103 16.45 11.46 0.51
N ILE A 104 16.11 10.59 -0.44
CA ILE A 104 16.09 10.92 -1.88
C ILE A 104 14.91 11.82 -2.19
N VAL A 105 13.76 11.59 -1.52
CA VAL A 105 12.53 12.35 -1.69
C VAL A 105 12.03 12.92 -0.38
N ASP A 106 11.16 13.92 -0.44
CA ASP A 106 10.52 14.53 0.72
C ASP A 106 9.28 13.74 1.17
N ALA A 107 8.58 13.14 0.21
CA ALA A 107 7.37 12.35 0.44
C ALA A 107 7.22 11.21 -0.56
N ILE A 108 6.47 10.20 -0.15
CA ILE A 108 5.99 9.12 -1.02
C ILE A 108 4.48 8.92 -0.86
N LEU A 109 3.83 8.42 -1.90
CA LEU A 109 2.45 7.96 -1.86
C LEU A 109 2.45 6.44 -1.67
N GLY A 110 1.98 5.99 -0.53
CA GLY A 110 2.04 4.58 -0.16
C GLY A 110 0.92 4.14 0.77
N TRP A 111 1.15 3.07 1.51
CA TRP A 111 0.21 2.55 2.49
C TRP A 111 0.50 3.10 3.89
N ASP A 112 -0.53 3.38 4.65
CA ASP A 112 -0.47 3.82 6.05
C ASP A 112 0.41 2.92 6.92
N ALA A 113 0.37 1.61 6.68
CA ALA A 113 1.18 0.61 7.37
C ALA A 113 2.71 0.79 7.19
N PHE A 114 3.17 1.52 6.16
CA PHE A 114 4.61 1.75 5.94
C PHE A 114 5.27 2.48 7.11
N LYS A 115 4.53 3.36 7.78
CA LYS A 115 4.99 4.06 8.98
C LYS A 115 5.35 3.08 10.09
N ASN A 116 4.58 2.01 10.27
CA ASN A 116 4.83 1.01 11.32
C ASN A 116 6.11 0.21 11.08
N LEU A 117 6.48 0.03 9.81
CA LEU A 117 7.72 -0.66 9.41
C LEU A 117 8.96 0.24 9.47
N ASN A 118 8.77 1.56 9.58
CA ASN A 118 9.84 2.56 9.44
C ASN A 118 9.67 3.73 10.44
N MET A 119 9.38 3.41 11.70
CA MET A 119 9.02 4.40 12.74
C MET A 119 10.09 5.48 12.97
N ASP A 120 11.35 5.13 12.75
CA ASP A 120 12.49 6.03 13.01
C ASP A 120 12.79 6.98 11.84
N THR A 121 12.31 6.64 10.64
CA THR A 121 12.68 7.37 9.41
C THR A 121 11.53 8.08 8.74
N MET A 122 10.27 7.68 9.03
CA MET A 122 9.13 8.30 8.39
C MET A 122 7.97 8.58 9.34
N ASP A 123 7.22 9.61 8.99
CA ASP A 123 5.92 9.91 9.58
C ASP A 123 4.81 9.78 8.53
N LYS A 124 3.60 9.62 9.01
CA LYS A 124 2.40 9.47 8.18
C LYS A 124 1.57 10.75 8.22
N VAL A 125 1.05 11.12 7.06
CA VAL A 125 0.03 12.14 6.92
C VAL A 125 -1.23 11.46 6.38
N ASP A 126 -2.28 11.46 7.18
CA ASP A 126 -3.55 10.86 6.79
C ASP A 126 -4.28 11.73 5.76
N LEU A 127 -4.85 11.08 4.76
CA LEU A 127 -5.65 11.73 3.75
C LEU A 127 -7.12 11.82 4.20
N PRO A 128 -7.87 12.84 3.79
CA PRO A 128 -9.33 12.87 3.92
C PRO A 128 -9.96 11.61 3.33
N SER A 129 -11.05 11.14 3.91
CA SER A 129 -11.69 9.87 3.54
C SER A 129 -12.12 9.77 2.08
N ASP A 130 -12.54 10.90 1.49
CA ASP A 130 -12.94 11.02 0.09
C ASP A 130 -11.74 10.89 -0.88
N LEU A 131 -10.54 11.20 -0.44
CA LEU A 131 -9.31 11.03 -1.22
C LEU A 131 -8.67 9.66 -1.03
N GLN A 132 -8.98 8.95 0.05
CA GLN A 132 -8.34 7.67 0.33
C GLN A 132 -8.59 6.62 -0.75
N VAL A 133 -7.56 5.84 -1.04
CA VAL A 133 -7.63 4.61 -1.84
C VAL A 133 -7.45 3.43 -0.89
N HIS A 134 -8.39 2.49 -0.95
CA HIS A 134 -8.34 1.27 -0.14
C HIS A 134 -8.05 0.06 -1.02
N ARG A 135 -7.24 -0.86 -0.53
CA ARG A 135 -6.98 -2.15 -1.17
C ARG A 135 -7.10 -3.25 -0.13
N SER A 136 -7.92 -4.25 -0.40
CA SER A 136 -8.04 -5.41 0.49
C SER A 136 -6.79 -6.29 0.41
N THR A 137 -6.55 -7.02 1.48
CA THR A 137 -5.54 -8.07 1.56
C THR A 137 -6.27 -9.39 1.81
N ALA A 138 -6.03 -10.36 0.96
CA ALA A 138 -6.60 -11.69 1.11
C ALA A 138 -5.51 -12.75 1.16
N ILE A 139 -5.84 -13.89 1.76
CA ILE A 139 -4.99 -15.07 1.89
C ILE A 139 -5.74 -16.31 1.42
N GLY A 140 -5.03 -17.27 0.87
CA GLY A 140 -5.60 -18.55 0.46
C GLY A 140 -4.60 -19.69 0.57
N VAL A 141 -5.09 -20.91 0.63
CA VAL A 141 -4.26 -22.12 0.61
C VAL A 141 -3.98 -22.49 -0.84
N THR A 142 -2.71 -22.73 -1.17
CA THR A 142 -2.34 -23.22 -2.51
C THR A 142 -2.78 -24.67 -2.71
N SER A 143 -3.21 -25.02 -3.93
CA SER A 143 -3.64 -26.37 -4.31
C SER A 143 -2.54 -27.43 -4.12
N PHE A 144 -1.28 -27.03 -4.31
CA PHE A 144 -0.10 -27.89 -4.19
C PHE A 144 0.52 -27.92 -2.78
N SER A 145 -0.08 -27.25 -1.79
CA SER A 145 0.41 -27.31 -0.40
C SER A 145 0.38 -28.76 0.12
N LYS A 146 1.47 -29.20 0.71
CA LYS A 146 1.59 -30.51 1.37
C LYS A 146 0.93 -30.52 2.76
N ASN A 147 0.71 -29.35 3.37
CA ASN A 147 0.18 -29.17 4.72
C ASN A 147 -1.08 -28.30 4.72
N LYS A 148 -2.10 -28.70 3.96
CA LYS A 148 -3.34 -27.90 3.79
C LYS A 148 -4.06 -27.63 5.10
N GLU A 149 -4.11 -28.61 6.01
CA GLU A 149 -4.75 -28.43 7.31
C GLU A 149 -4.00 -27.46 8.22
N LEU A 150 -2.66 -27.49 8.22
CA LEU A 150 -1.85 -26.53 8.97
C LEU A 150 -1.99 -25.13 8.37
N ALA A 151 -1.97 -25.01 7.04
CA ALA A 151 -2.19 -23.75 6.35
C ALA A 151 -3.58 -23.16 6.68
N LYS A 152 -4.62 -24.00 6.75
CA LYS A 152 -5.95 -23.58 7.18
C LYS A 152 -5.95 -23.06 8.62
N LYS A 153 -5.35 -23.80 9.57
CA LYS A 153 -5.23 -23.37 10.97
C LYS A 153 -4.51 -22.02 11.09
N PHE A 154 -3.48 -21.80 10.28
CA PHE A 154 -2.78 -20.51 10.23
C PHE A 154 -3.69 -19.39 9.72
N ILE A 155 -4.47 -19.63 8.67
CA ILE A 155 -5.45 -18.66 8.17
C ILE A 155 -6.51 -18.37 9.23
N ASP A 156 -7.06 -19.40 9.88
CA ASP A 156 -8.07 -19.25 10.92
C ASP A 156 -7.50 -18.43 12.12
N PHE A 157 -6.22 -18.62 12.46
CA PHE A 157 -5.54 -17.80 13.45
C PHE A 157 -5.45 -16.34 13.00
N LEU A 158 -5.00 -16.06 11.77
CA LEU A 158 -4.84 -14.68 11.26
C LEU A 158 -6.17 -13.90 11.23
N VAL A 159 -7.29 -14.57 10.96
CA VAL A 159 -8.61 -13.90 10.96
C VAL A 159 -9.26 -13.84 12.34
N SER A 160 -8.70 -14.50 13.35
CA SER A 160 -9.16 -14.42 14.73
C SER A 160 -8.85 -13.05 15.35
N ASP A 161 -9.51 -12.74 16.49
CA ASP A 161 -9.24 -11.47 17.20
C ASP A 161 -7.79 -11.37 17.67
N ASN A 162 -7.14 -12.48 18.03
CA ASN A 162 -5.73 -12.51 18.37
C ASN A 162 -4.84 -12.21 17.16
N GLY A 163 -5.11 -12.84 16.03
CA GLY A 163 -4.36 -12.61 14.80
C GLY A 163 -4.51 -11.17 14.30
N LYS A 164 -5.73 -10.62 14.34
CA LYS A 164 -6.00 -9.23 13.92
C LYS A 164 -5.29 -8.17 14.78
N ARG A 165 -4.98 -8.49 16.03
CA ARG A 165 -4.20 -7.58 16.91
C ARG A 165 -2.71 -7.56 16.59
N ILE A 166 -2.21 -8.62 15.95
CA ILE A 166 -0.80 -8.77 15.61
C ILE A 166 -0.52 -8.31 14.18
N TYR A 167 -1.46 -8.56 13.28
CA TYR A 167 -1.38 -8.19 11.87
C TYR A 167 -1.77 -6.75 11.62
#